data_dee5519380638c9b5baedb4ae455c5cd
#
_entry.id   dee5519380638c9b5baedb4ae455c5cd
#
_cell.length_a   1.000
_cell.length_b   1.000
_cell.length_c   1.000
_cell.angle_alpha   90.00
_cell.angle_beta   90.00
_cell.angle_gamma   90.00
#
_symmetry.space_group_name_H-M   'P 1'
#
loop_
_entity.id
_entity.type
_entity.pdbx_description
1 polymer ?
#
loop_
_entity_poly.entity_id
_entity_poly.type
_entity_poly.pdbx_seq_one_letter_code
_entity_poly.pdbx_strand_id
1 'polypeptide(L)'
;SKELKDNIENTVGVVHEIICIDNSKSQYDIFSAYNEGVKRSQYPLLCFMHEDILHYTSDWGKLLINHFRDLKVGLIGISGPRFISQIPGIWWGPGSTDAGKDAICQYSIDTNRADPTITYNTCFKPIADANAIEVVAVDGCFFCMRKSVFDKIRFDEINYKGFHFYDLDISLQVYMLGLKSLCVYDLSLIHISETTRHA
;
A
#
# COMPACT_ATOMS: atom_id res chain seq x y z
N SER A 1 -6.40 3.25 14.46
CA SER A 1 -6.20 4.28 15.50
C SER A 1 -7.15 5.46 15.29
N LYS A 2 -7.42 6.26 16.33
CA LYS A 2 -8.21 7.49 16.22
C LYS A 2 -7.47 8.52 15.38
N GLU A 3 -6.16 8.64 15.59
CA GLU A 3 -5.28 9.57 14.88
C GLU A 3 -5.31 9.36 13.36
N LEU A 4 -5.23 8.11 12.88
CA LEU A 4 -5.36 7.79 11.46
C LEU A 4 -6.73 8.20 10.91
N LYS A 5 -7.82 7.95 11.64
CA LYS A 5 -9.16 8.37 11.19
C LYS A 5 -9.26 9.88 11.02
N ASP A 6 -8.84 10.63 12.04
CA ASP A 6 -8.84 12.09 12.01
C ASP A 6 -7.95 12.63 10.88
N ASN A 7 -6.81 11.98 10.60
CA ASN A 7 -5.93 12.31 9.49
C ASN A 7 -6.61 12.08 8.14
N ILE A 8 -7.23 10.90 7.92
CA ILE A 8 -7.96 10.59 6.68
C ILE A 8 -9.06 11.63 6.44
N GLU A 9 -9.91 11.90 7.44
CA GLU A 9 -11.00 12.89 7.33
C GLU A 9 -10.50 14.27 6.89
N ASN A 10 -9.32 14.68 7.38
CA ASN A 10 -8.75 15.99 7.10
C ASN A 10 -7.98 16.05 5.76
N THR A 11 -7.56 14.93 5.18
CA THR A 11 -6.62 14.91 4.06
C THR A 11 -7.13 14.25 2.78
N VAL A 12 -8.14 13.37 2.86
CA VAL A 12 -8.58 12.57 1.69
C VAL A 12 -9.22 13.42 0.58
N GLY A 13 -9.98 14.46 0.92
CA GLY A 13 -10.53 15.43 -0.02
C GLY A 13 -11.65 14.91 -0.94
N VAL A 14 -12.22 13.75 -0.66
CA VAL A 14 -13.33 13.13 -1.41
C VAL A 14 -14.32 12.47 -0.46
N VAL A 15 -15.54 12.22 -0.93
CA VAL A 15 -16.52 11.42 -0.17
C VAL A 15 -15.97 10.00 0.00
N HIS A 16 -15.99 9.50 1.22
CA HIS A 16 -15.39 8.21 1.57
C HIS A 16 -16.11 7.55 2.74
N GLU A 17 -15.73 6.33 3.04
CA GLU A 17 -16.07 5.59 4.25
C GLU A 17 -14.80 4.99 4.86
N ILE A 18 -14.78 4.80 6.17
CA ILE A 18 -13.70 4.13 6.87
C ILE A 18 -14.22 2.84 7.47
N ILE A 19 -13.72 1.70 6.98
CA ILE A 19 -14.08 0.37 7.46
C ILE A 19 -12.98 -0.12 8.39
N CYS A 20 -13.30 -0.23 9.69
CA CYS A 20 -12.39 -0.81 10.66
C CYS A 20 -12.79 -2.24 10.97
N ILE A 21 -11.83 -3.15 10.87
CA ILE A 21 -11.98 -4.53 11.28
C ILE A 21 -11.42 -4.67 12.70
N ASP A 22 -12.31 -4.89 13.66
CA ASP A 22 -11.89 -5.18 15.03
C ASP A 22 -11.32 -6.61 15.09
N ASN A 23 -10.05 -6.70 15.38
CA ASN A 23 -9.33 -7.97 15.53
C ASN A 23 -8.79 -8.18 16.96
N SER A 24 -9.38 -7.51 17.96
CA SER A 24 -8.99 -7.60 19.36
C SER A 24 -9.07 -9.03 19.93
N LYS A 25 -9.84 -9.90 19.27
CA LYS A 25 -9.98 -11.32 19.62
C LYS A 25 -9.14 -12.25 18.73
N SER A 26 -8.25 -11.70 17.90
CA SER A 26 -7.39 -12.46 16.97
C SER A 26 -8.16 -13.44 16.08
N GLN A 27 -9.36 -13.05 15.63
CA GLN A 27 -10.24 -13.90 14.82
C GLN A 27 -9.97 -13.81 13.31
N TYR A 28 -9.18 -12.83 12.88
CA TYR A 28 -8.79 -12.63 11.49
C TYR A 28 -7.28 -12.66 11.34
N ASP A 29 -6.78 -13.27 10.27
CA ASP A 29 -5.51 -12.91 9.67
C ASP A 29 -5.70 -11.73 8.70
N ILE A 30 -4.64 -11.20 8.12
CA ILE A 30 -4.74 -10.03 7.26
C ILE A 30 -5.56 -10.30 5.99
N PHE A 31 -5.48 -11.52 5.45
CA PHE A 31 -6.19 -11.93 4.24
C PHE A 31 -7.71 -11.92 4.46
N SER A 32 -8.16 -12.58 5.53
CA SER A 32 -9.59 -12.64 5.90
C SER A 32 -10.12 -11.28 6.35
N ALA A 33 -9.32 -10.48 7.06
CA ALA A 33 -9.68 -9.12 7.45
C ALA A 33 -9.92 -8.23 6.23
N TYR A 34 -9.02 -8.26 5.25
CA TYR A 34 -9.14 -7.46 4.04
C TYR A 34 -10.29 -7.93 3.14
N ASN A 35 -10.50 -9.25 2.99
CA ASN A 35 -11.68 -9.79 2.29
C ASN A 35 -12.99 -9.34 2.95
N GLU A 36 -13.04 -9.30 4.29
CA GLU A 36 -14.21 -8.80 5.02
C GLU A 36 -14.41 -7.30 4.78
N GLY A 37 -13.33 -6.50 4.72
CA GLY A 37 -13.37 -5.09 4.35
C GLY A 37 -13.95 -4.87 2.95
N VAL A 38 -13.53 -5.67 1.97
CA VAL A 38 -14.06 -5.64 0.60
C VAL A 38 -15.57 -5.89 0.57
N LYS A 39 -16.05 -6.90 1.33
CA LYS A 39 -17.50 -7.22 1.39
C LYS A 39 -18.32 -6.06 1.94
N ARG A 40 -17.83 -5.36 2.97
CA ARG A 40 -18.53 -4.25 3.62
C ARG A 40 -18.51 -2.97 2.83
N SER A 41 -17.52 -2.80 1.94
CA SER A 41 -17.31 -1.56 1.21
C SER A 41 -18.42 -1.25 0.22
N GLN A 42 -18.73 0.05 0.04
CA GLN A 42 -19.75 0.55 -0.88
C GLN A 42 -19.15 1.31 -2.07
N TYR A 43 -17.94 1.81 -1.95
CA TYR A 43 -17.30 2.64 -2.97
C TYR A 43 -16.50 1.83 -4.00
N PRO A 44 -16.31 2.39 -5.21
CA PRO A 44 -15.64 1.69 -6.32
C PRO A 44 -14.12 1.60 -6.20
N LEU A 45 -13.51 2.40 -5.32
CA LEU A 45 -12.08 2.36 -5.01
C LEU A 45 -11.87 2.01 -3.56
N LEU A 46 -10.97 1.10 -3.28
CA LEU A 46 -10.64 0.60 -1.95
C LEU A 46 -9.19 0.91 -1.64
N CYS A 47 -8.94 1.53 -0.49
CA CYS A 47 -7.60 1.73 0.04
C CYS A 47 -7.40 0.83 1.25
N PHE A 48 -6.37 0.01 1.19
CA PHE A 48 -5.92 -0.84 2.29
C PHE A 48 -4.71 -0.17 2.93
N MET A 49 -4.69 -0.10 4.24
CA MET A 49 -3.63 0.61 4.93
C MET A 49 -3.39 0.06 6.34
N HIS A 50 -2.17 0.17 6.78
CA HIS A 50 -1.79 -0.10 8.17
C HIS A 50 -2.29 1.01 9.09
N GLU A 51 -2.44 0.72 10.38
CA GLU A 51 -2.97 1.67 11.36
C GLU A 51 -1.92 2.70 11.85
N ASP A 52 -0.66 2.54 11.47
CA ASP A 52 0.50 3.30 11.87
C ASP A 52 1.04 4.22 10.75
N ILE A 53 0.19 4.59 9.81
CA ILE A 53 0.52 5.58 8.77
C ILE A 53 -0.31 6.86 8.93
N LEU A 54 0.22 7.98 8.46
CA LEU A 54 -0.50 9.25 8.32
C LEU A 54 -0.21 9.84 6.94
N HIS A 55 -1.25 10.38 6.31
CA HIS A 55 -1.13 11.06 5.03
C HIS A 55 -0.69 12.50 5.21
N TYR A 56 0.34 12.92 4.47
CA TYR A 56 0.84 14.29 4.43
C TYR A 56 0.26 15.08 3.25
N THR A 57 -0.06 14.40 2.17
CA THR A 57 -0.63 15.03 0.98
C THR A 57 -2.10 15.35 1.23
N SER A 58 -2.47 16.62 1.09
CA SER A 58 -3.89 17.02 1.06
C SER A 58 -4.54 16.57 -0.24
N ASP A 59 -5.84 16.26 -0.18
CA ASP A 59 -6.63 15.82 -1.35
C ASP A 59 -6.09 14.54 -2.02
N TRP A 60 -5.39 13.67 -1.28
CA TRP A 60 -4.80 12.46 -1.84
C TRP A 60 -5.82 11.52 -2.51
N GLY A 61 -7.07 11.53 -2.07
CA GLY A 61 -8.13 10.77 -2.73
C GLY A 61 -8.43 11.24 -4.15
N LYS A 62 -8.30 12.55 -4.42
CA LYS A 62 -8.46 13.11 -5.78
C LYS A 62 -7.31 12.65 -6.69
N LEU A 63 -6.08 12.60 -6.16
CA LEU A 63 -4.91 12.12 -6.90
C LEU A 63 -5.08 10.65 -7.28
N LEU A 64 -5.50 9.79 -6.35
CA LEU A 64 -5.79 8.39 -6.63
C LEU A 64 -6.87 8.22 -7.71
N ILE A 65 -7.98 8.94 -7.60
CA ILE A 65 -9.05 8.92 -8.62
C ILE A 65 -8.49 9.29 -10.00
N ASN A 66 -7.57 10.28 -10.06
CA ASN A 66 -6.95 10.68 -11.32
C ASN A 66 -6.08 9.56 -11.92
N HIS A 67 -5.24 8.90 -11.13
CA HIS A 67 -4.46 7.75 -11.60
C HIS A 67 -5.34 6.60 -12.09
N PHE A 68 -6.46 6.35 -11.40
CA PHE A 68 -7.42 5.33 -11.81
C PHE A 68 -8.26 5.70 -13.04
N ARG A 69 -8.10 6.86 -13.70
CA ARG A 69 -8.72 7.14 -15.01
C ARG A 69 -8.19 6.23 -16.11
N ASP A 70 -6.94 5.80 -16.03
CA ASP A 70 -6.44 4.71 -16.86
C ASP A 70 -7.06 3.39 -16.40
N LEU A 71 -7.94 2.82 -17.24
CA LEU A 71 -8.64 1.57 -16.95
C LEU A 71 -7.71 0.35 -16.86
N LYS A 72 -6.48 0.48 -17.34
CA LYS A 72 -5.45 -0.56 -17.20
C LYS A 72 -4.83 -0.59 -15.80
N VAL A 73 -4.98 0.47 -15.00
CA VAL A 73 -4.47 0.51 -13.63
C VAL A 73 -5.41 -0.25 -12.71
N GLY A 74 -4.91 -1.35 -12.16
CA GLY A 74 -5.64 -2.20 -11.19
C GLY A 74 -5.24 -1.93 -9.75
N LEU A 75 -3.97 -1.54 -9.52
CA LEU A 75 -3.36 -1.41 -8.21
C LEU A 75 -2.44 -0.19 -8.15
N ILE A 76 -2.48 0.55 -7.06
CA ILE A 76 -1.61 1.71 -6.79
C ILE A 76 -1.04 1.57 -5.40
N GLY A 77 0.26 1.79 -5.24
CA GLY A 77 0.95 1.90 -3.95
C GLY A 77 1.98 3.02 -3.98
N ILE A 78 2.69 3.21 -2.88
CA ILE A 78 3.75 4.22 -2.72
C ILE A 78 5.15 3.62 -2.74
N SER A 79 5.24 2.31 -2.70
CA SER A 79 6.50 1.56 -2.69
C SER A 79 6.31 0.22 -3.37
N GLY A 80 7.32 -0.24 -4.09
CA GLY A 80 7.27 -1.55 -4.74
C GLY A 80 8.45 -1.82 -5.66
N PRO A 81 8.70 -3.11 -5.99
CA PRO A 81 9.76 -3.51 -6.89
C PRO A 81 9.32 -3.43 -8.36
N ARG A 82 10.26 -3.08 -9.23
CA ARG A 82 10.06 -3.16 -10.68
C ARG A 82 10.25 -4.58 -11.23
N PHE A 83 10.89 -5.44 -10.47
CA PHE A 83 11.00 -6.87 -10.76
C PHE A 83 11.02 -7.69 -9.46
N ILE A 84 10.64 -8.95 -9.55
CA ILE A 84 10.72 -9.91 -8.46
C ILE A 84 11.72 -10.99 -8.85
N SER A 85 12.65 -11.29 -7.92
CA SER A 85 13.60 -12.40 -8.09
C SER A 85 12.87 -13.75 -8.08
N GLN A 86 13.36 -14.71 -8.87
CA GLN A 86 12.91 -16.10 -8.79
C GLN A 86 13.31 -16.79 -7.48
N ILE A 87 14.30 -16.23 -6.78
CA ILE A 87 14.71 -16.71 -5.46
C ILE A 87 13.83 -16.04 -4.42
N PRO A 88 13.13 -16.81 -3.57
CA PRO A 88 12.32 -16.22 -2.49
C PRO A 88 13.17 -15.32 -1.59
N GLY A 89 12.71 -14.10 -1.37
CA GLY A 89 13.42 -13.09 -0.55
C GLY A 89 12.62 -11.83 -0.41
N ILE A 90 13.16 -10.91 0.38
CA ILE A 90 12.58 -9.58 0.57
C ILE A 90 12.71 -8.76 -0.72
N TRP A 91 11.62 -8.17 -1.18
CA TRP A 91 11.62 -7.41 -2.45
C TRP A 91 12.47 -6.13 -2.40
N TRP A 92 12.70 -5.57 -1.21
CA TRP A 92 13.55 -4.38 -1.01
C TRP A 92 15.05 -4.70 -0.91
N GLY A 93 15.43 -5.96 -0.79
CA GLY A 93 16.84 -6.39 -0.69
C GLY A 93 17.71 -5.93 -1.86
N PRO A 94 17.28 -6.02 -3.12
CA PRO A 94 18.04 -5.53 -4.28
C PRO A 94 18.31 -4.03 -4.26
N GLY A 95 17.46 -3.23 -3.58
CA GLY A 95 17.61 -1.78 -3.48
C GLY A 95 18.73 -1.29 -2.57
N SER A 96 19.32 -2.17 -1.78
CA SER A 96 20.43 -1.83 -0.85
C SER A 96 21.78 -1.57 -1.54
N THR A 97 21.90 -1.89 -2.82
CA THR A 97 23.10 -1.64 -3.64
C THR A 97 22.80 -0.59 -4.72
N ASP A 98 23.84 0.10 -5.22
CA ASP A 98 23.66 1.10 -6.30
C ASP A 98 23.02 0.49 -7.56
N ALA A 99 23.33 -0.76 -7.88
CA ALA A 99 22.70 -1.50 -8.98
C ALA A 99 21.23 -1.84 -8.72
N GLY A 100 20.79 -1.87 -7.46
CA GLY A 100 19.42 -2.19 -7.06
C GLY A 100 18.50 -0.97 -6.96
N LYS A 101 19.02 0.26 -6.96
CA LYS A 101 18.19 1.48 -6.83
C LYS A 101 17.18 1.63 -7.95
N ASP A 102 17.51 1.20 -9.16
CA ASP A 102 16.59 1.21 -10.31
C ASP A 102 15.51 0.11 -10.24
N ALA A 103 15.66 -0.83 -9.32
CA ALA A 103 14.76 -1.94 -9.13
C ALA A 103 13.59 -1.64 -8.20
N ILE A 104 13.70 -0.60 -7.40
CA ILE A 104 12.74 -0.23 -6.37
C ILE A 104 12.19 1.16 -6.67
N CYS A 105 10.89 1.30 -6.53
CA CYS A 105 10.20 2.58 -6.50
C CYS A 105 9.69 2.79 -5.08
N GLN A 106 9.96 3.94 -4.49
CA GLN A 106 9.49 4.26 -3.15
C GLN A 106 9.36 5.76 -2.94
N TYR A 107 8.29 6.16 -2.27
CA TYR A 107 8.12 7.52 -1.78
C TYR A 107 7.43 7.48 -0.42
N SER A 108 8.21 7.51 0.65
CA SER A 108 7.73 7.50 2.03
C SER A 108 8.52 8.46 2.92
N ILE A 109 7.90 8.86 4.01
CA ILE A 109 8.57 9.52 5.12
C ILE A 109 8.59 8.53 6.26
N ASP A 110 9.77 8.20 6.76
CA ASP A 110 9.94 7.25 7.85
C ASP A 110 10.39 7.98 9.11
N THR A 111 9.92 7.57 10.29
CA THR A 111 10.40 8.09 11.57
C THR A 111 11.56 7.26 12.08
N ASN A 112 12.49 7.91 12.78
CA ASN A 112 13.55 7.21 13.48
C ASN A 112 12.97 6.43 14.66
N ARG A 113 13.28 5.13 14.73
CA ARG A 113 12.79 4.26 15.82
C ARG A 113 13.33 4.67 17.21
N ALA A 114 14.51 5.27 17.27
CA ALA A 114 15.11 5.71 18.52
C ALA A 114 14.68 7.13 18.92
N ASP A 115 14.33 7.97 17.95
CA ASP A 115 13.86 9.33 18.16
C ASP A 115 12.77 9.68 17.12
N PRO A 116 11.49 9.55 17.49
CA PRO A 116 10.36 9.82 16.58
C PRO A 116 10.26 11.27 16.08
N THR A 117 11.03 12.19 16.64
CA THR A 117 11.09 13.59 16.13
C THR A 117 11.93 13.72 14.89
N ILE A 118 12.75 12.71 14.57
CA ILE A 118 13.59 12.67 13.38
C ILE A 118 12.86 11.90 12.29
N THR A 119 12.65 12.54 11.15
CA THR A 119 12.05 11.94 9.96
C THR A 119 13.06 11.81 8.84
N TYR A 120 12.93 10.77 8.03
CA TYR A 120 13.72 10.54 6.83
C TYR A 120 12.80 10.52 5.61
N ASN A 121 13.16 11.28 4.59
CA ASN A 121 12.53 11.12 3.27
C ASN A 121 13.25 10.00 2.53
N THR A 122 12.52 8.96 2.21
CA THR A 122 12.99 7.88 1.34
C THR A 122 12.35 8.04 -0.03
N CYS A 123 13.15 8.37 -1.03
CA CYS A 123 12.70 8.51 -2.40
C CYS A 123 13.64 7.76 -3.34
N PHE A 124 13.16 6.64 -3.86
CA PHE A 124 13.79 5.90 -4.96
C PHE A 124 12.94 6.06 -6.20
N LYS A 125 13.35 6.96 -7.07
CA LYS A 125 12.61 7.34 -8.28
C LYS A 125 13.47 7.12 -9.52
N PRO A 126 13.43 5.92 -10.13
CA PRO A 126 14.27 5.56 -11.28
C PRO A 126 14.09 6.48 -12.49
N ILE A 127 12.92 7.11 -12.63
CA ILE A 127 12.61 8.04 -13.72
C ILE A 127 12.27 9.40 -13.09
N ALA A 128 13.18 10.36 -13.18
CA ALA A 128 13.15 11.61 -12.41
C ALA A 128 11.83 12.40 -12.52
N ASP A 129 11.28 12.52 -13.74
CA ASP A 129 10.10 13.34 -14.01
C ASP A 129 8.77 12.58 -13.98
N ALA A 130 8.78 11.27 -13.67
CA ALA A 130 7.57 10.47 -13.63
C ALA A 130 6.77 10.73 -12.34
N ASN A 131 5.46 10.96 -12.43
CA ASN A 131 4.57 11.00 -11.27
C ASN A 131 4.11 9.61 -10.81
N ALA A 132 4.24 8.61 -11.67
CA ALA A 132 3.98 7.22 -11.39
C ALA A 132 4.89 6.32 -12.22
N ILE A 133 5.29 5.19 -11.66
CA ILE A 133 6.12 4.19 -12.34
C ILE A 133 5.46 2.83 -12.19
N GLU A 134 5.44 2.05 -13.29
CA GLU A 134 4.91 0.69 -13.27
C GLU A 134 5.84 -0.22 -12.46
N VAL A 135 5.25 -0.99 -11.56
CA VAL A 135 5.90 -1.93 -10.65
C VAL A 135 5.24 -3.30 -10.75
N VAL A 136 5.93 -4.35 -10.34
CA VAL A 136 5.38 -5.71 -10.35
C VAL A 136 4.53 -5.99 -9.12
N ALA A 137 4.90 -5.41 -8.00
CA ALA A 137 4.15 -5.51 -6.75
C ALA A 137 4.20 -4.17 -6.00
N VAL A 138 3.34 -4.00 -5.01
CA VAL A 138 3.36 -2.85 -4.09
C VAL A 138 3.55 -3.33 -2.66
N ASP A 139 4.05 -2.44 -1.81
CA ASP A 139 4.16 -2.67 -0.37
C ASP A 139 2.80 -2.58 0.31
N GLY A 140 2.60 -3.44 1.31
CA GLY A 140 1.34 -3.59 2.00
C GLY A 140 0.99 -2.48 2.98
N CYS A 141 1.91 -1.56 3.30
CA CYS A 141 1.63 -0.48 4.25
C CYS A 141 0.50 0.44 3.78
N PHE A 142 0.43 0.70 2.46
CA PHE A 142 -0.64 1.45 1.82
C PHE A 142 -0.76 1.07 0.34
N PHE A 143 -1.95 0.64 -0.06
CA PHE A 143 -2.27 0.44 -1.47
C PHE A 143 -3.76 0.61 -1.77
N CYS A 144 -4.08 0.95 -3.01
CA CYS A 144 -5.44 1.16 -3.48
C CYS A 144 -5.74 0.30 -4.69
N MET A 145 -7.00 -0.17 -4.80
CA MET A 145 -7.47 -1.03 -5.87
C MET A 145 -8.89 -0.65 -6.31
N ARG A 146 -9.24 -1.01 -7.54
CA ARG A 146 -10.65 -1.00 -7.96
C ARG A 146 -11.42 -2.13 -7.29
N LYS A 147 -12.57 -1.85 -6.71
CA LYS A 147 -13.45 -2.89 -6.16
C LYS A 147 -13.83 -3.94 -7.20
N SER A 148 -14.07 -3.54 -8.45
CA SER A 148 -14.43 -4.47 -9.53
C SER A 148 -13.34 -5.50 -9.87
N VAL A 149 -12.08 -5.29 -9.44
CA VAL A 149 -11.03 -6.29 -9.59
C VAL A 149 -11.31 -7.50 -8.69
N PHE A 150 -11.93 -7.27 -7.52
CA PHE A 150 -12.30 -8.33 -6.58
C PHE A 150 -13.45 -9.24 -7.06
N ASP A 151 -14.09 -8.93 -8.17
CA ASP A 151 -14.99 -9.88 -8.85
C ASP A 151 -14.24 -11.08 -9.43
N LYS A 152 -12.91 -10.94 -9.64
CA LYS A 152 -12.05 -11.96 -10.28
C LYS A 152 -10.97 -12.50 -9.37
N ILE A 153 -10.53 -11.73 -8.39
CA ILE A 153 -9.45 -12.09 -7.45
C ILE A 153 -9.87 -11.80 -6.01
N ARG A 154 -9.10 -12.31 -5.06
CA ARG A 154 -9.28 -12.03 -3.61
C ARG A 154 -7.97 -12.29 -2.88
N PHE A 155 -7.85 -11.79 -1.67
CA PHE A 155 -6.77 -12.21 -0.79
C PHE A 155 -6.93 -13.71 -0.48
N ASP A 156 -5.87 -14.49 -0.74
CA ASP A 156 -5.92 -15.96 -0.61
C ASP A 156 -5.85 -16.41 0.85
N GLU A 157 -6.97 -16.29 1.56
CA GLU A 157 -7.12 -16.73 2.96
C GLU A 157 -7.15 -18.25 3.14
N ILE A 158 -7.11 -19.03 2.05
CA ILE A 158 -7.10 -20.50 2.10
C ILE A 158 -5.67 -21.01 2.23
N ASN A 159 -4.78 -20.54 1.34
CA ASN A 159 -3.40 -21.03 1.23
C ASN A 159 -2.43 -20.24 2.11
N TYR A 160 -2.73 -18.97 2.41
CA TYR A 160 -1.87 -18.11 3.22
C TYR A 160 -2.51 -17.76 4.55
N LYS A 161 -1.69 -17.61 5.58
CA LYS A 161 -2.09 -17.22 6.93
C LYS A 161 -1.12 -16.22 7.52
N GLY A 162 -1.59 -15.44 8.48
CA GLY A 162 -0.77 -14.47 9.20
C GLY A 162 -0.73 -13.10 8.51
N PHE A 163 0.47 -12.46 8.50
CA PHE A 163 0.62 -11.05 8.10
C PHE A 163 1.66 -10.84 6.99
N HIS A 164 2.02 -11.87 6.25
CA HIS A 164 3.03 -11.77 5.20
C HIS A 164 2.48 -12.23 3.86
N PHE A 165 3.06 -11.72 2.76
CA PHE A 165 2.79 -12.07 1.37
C PHE A 165 1.42 -11.65 0.81
N TYR A 166 0.54 -11.03 1.58
CA TYR A 166 -0.77 -10.58 1.11
C TYR A 166 -0.68 -9.51 0.02
N ASP A 167 0.30 -8.62 0.14
CA ASP A 167 0.64 -7.56 -0.80
C ASP A 167 1.25 -8.10 -2.09
N LEU A 168 2.18 -9.03 -1.96
CA LEU A 168 2.80 -9.72 -3.09
C LEU A 168 1.78 -10.58 -3.83
N ASP A 169 0.99 -11.39 -3.11
CA ASP A 169 -0.02 -12.27 -3.69
C ASP A 169 -1.06 -11.48 -4.50
N ILE A 170 -1.67 -10.45 -3.89
CA ILE A 170 -2.67 -9.64 -4.59
C ILE A 170 -2.09 -8.88 -5.78
N SER A 171 -0.83 -8.41 -5.68
CA SER A 171 -0.13 -7.75 -6.78
C SER A 171 0.07 -8.69 -7.96
N LEU A 172 0.50 -9.92 -7.71
CA LEU A 172 0.68 -10.94 -8.77
C LEU A 172 -0.65 -11.33 -9.41
N GLN A 173 -1.73 -11.44 -8.64
CA GLN A 173 -3.06 -11.70 -9.18
C GLN A 173 -3.52 -10.56 -10.10
N VAL A 174 -3.27 -9.28 -9.74
CA VAL A 174 -3.53 -8.12 -10.59
C VAL A 174 -2.72 -8.19 -11.89
N TYR A 175 -1.43 -8.52 -11.79
CA TYR A 175 -0.57 -8.72 -12.96
C TYR A 175 -1.08 -9.82 -13.89
N MET A 176 -1.52 -10.97 -13.34
CA MET A 176 -2.08 -12.07 -14.11
C MET A 176 -3.39 -11.72 -14.82
N LEU A 177 -4.13 -10.72 -14.35
CA LEU A 177 -5.29 -10.15 -15.06
C LEU A 177 -4.89 -9.21 -16.22
N GLY A 178 -3.60 -8.96 -16.44
CA GLY A 178 -3.09 -8.02 -17.45
C GLY A 178 -3.30 -6.56 -17.05
N LEU A 179 -3.53 -6.28 -15.78
CA LEU A 179 -3.63 -4.94 -15.24
C LEU A 179 -2.27 -4.44 -14.73
N LYS A 180 -2.13 -3.12 -14.64
CA LYS A 180 -0.91 -2.46 -14.16
C LYS A 180 -0.98 -2.22 -12.67
N SER A 181 0.16 -2.36 -12.02
CA SER A 181 0.43 -1.85 -10.67
C SER A 181 1.35 -0.63 -10.77
N LEU A 182 1.04 0.44 -10.06
CA LEU A 182 1.81 1.68 -10.09
C LEU A 182 2.35 2.01 -8.69
N CYS A 183 3.60 2.47 -8.63
CA CYS A 183 4.13 3.26 -7.53
C CYS A 183 3.97 4.74 -7.89
N VAL A 184 3.25 5.51 -7.06
CA VAL A 184 2.97 6.93 -7.28
C VAL A 184 3.86 7.82 -6.40
N TYR A 185 4.23 9.01 -6.90
CA TYR A 185 5.14 9.95 -6.24
C TYR A 185 4.48 11.29 -5.89
N ASP A 186 3.23 11.46 -6.24
CA ASP A 186 2.43 12.65 -5.90
C ASP A 186 1.61 12.47 -4.61
N LEU A 187 1.76 11.33 -3.95
CA LEU A 187 1.15 10.99 -2.67
C LEU A 187 2.25 10.67 -1.65
N SER A 188 2.25 11.40 -0.54
CA SER A 188 3.22 11.22 0.55
C SER A 188 2.53 10.81 1.84
N LEU A 189 3.08 9.83 2.51
CA LEU A 189 2.66 9.42 3.84
C LEU A 189 3.87 9.18 4.74
N ILE A 190 3.63 9.23 6.06
CA ILE A 190 4.60 8.89 7.08
C ILE A 190 4.19 7.57 7.73
N HIS A 191 5.19 6.73 7.95
CA HIS A 191 5.06 5.52 8.75
C HIS A 191 5.50 5.82 10.19
N ILE A 192 4.55 5.78 11.13
CA ILE A 192 4.82 6.00 12.55
C ILE A 192 5.25 4.67 13.16
N SER A 193 6.55 4.45 13.31
CA SER A 193 7.06 3.26 14.00
C SER A 193 6.60 3.26 15.46
N GLU A 194 5.68 2.36 15.84
CA GLU A 194 5.36 2.14 17.24
C GLU A 194 6.59 1.61 18.00
N THR A 195 7.10 2.41 18.92
CA THR A 195 8.24 2.05 19.78
C THR A 195 7.89 1.06 20.89
N THR A 196 6.62 0.65 21.01
CA THR A 196 6.18 -0.15 22.17
C THR A 196 4.95 -1.01 21.87
N ARG A 197 5.14 -2.19 21.27
CA ARG A 197 4.22 -3.31 21.44
C ARG A 197 4.88 -4.67 21.23
N HIS A 198 6.02 -4.94 21.90
CA HIS A 198 6.45 -6.32 22.23
C HIS A 198 7.26 -6.26 23.51
N ALA A 199 6.57 -6.22 24.65
CA ALA A 199 7.08 -6.64 25.93
C ALA A 199 6.16 -7.74 26.47
#